data_bf5fe331a2c9411340cf3bd61241f6b2
#
_entry.id   bf5fe331a2c9411340cf3bd61241f6b2
#
_cell.length_a   1.000
_cell.length_b   1.000
_cell.length_c   1.000
_cell.angle_alpha   90.00
_cell.angle_beta   90.00
_cell.angle_gamma   90.00
#
_symmetry.space_group_name_H-M   'P 1'
#
loop_
_entity.id
_entity.type
_entity.pdbx_description
1 polymer ?
#
loop_
_entity_poly.entity_id
_entity_poly.type
_entity_poly.pdbx_seq_one_letter_code
_entity_poly.pdbx_strand_id
1 'polypeptide(L)'
;MGKTALIFGCSGQDGSYLAELLLSKGYEVHGTVRRSSTYPAGNERIEHLRDKVHLHYADMTDPFSIMWAIKKSNPDEIYNLAAQSHVQVSWEIPWYTAQTTGIGVLNLLEAMRVLDCKAKVYQASTSEMYRGDGTIIDEKTPFDPISPYGSAKMYGHNIAHNYREAFGMFIACGILFNHESPRRGKNFVTKKIVDEAKKHGKVHLGNTTSARDWGAAWEYVEAMWMMLQEKKPDDYIIATGETNTIADFIGYVEKHLGKKIKVIIDKEYKRPNDVHCLKGNPAKAKKKLGWTPKVKAEELAKIMYDYEN
;
A
#
# COMPACT_ATOMS: atom_id res chain seq x y z
N MET A 1 -22.14 -20.33 2.69
CA MET A 1 -20.66 -20.30 2.66
C MET A 1 -20.23 -18.84 2.74
N GLY A 2 -19.12 -18.56 3.41
CA GLY A 2 -18.54 -17.20 3.41
C GLY A 2 -18.04 -16.84 2.01
N LYS A 3 -17.81 -15.51 1.76
CA LYS A 3 -17.17 -15.06 0.52
C LYS A 3 -15.72 -15.53 0.45
N THR A 4 -15.21 -15.71 -0.77
CA THR A 4 -13.81 -16.01 -1.04
C THR A 4 -13.08 -14.75 -1.49
N ALA A 5 -11.93 -14.46 -0.91
CA ALA A 5 -11.08 -13.33 -1.27
C ALA A 5 -9.69 -13.79 -1.75
N LEU A 6 -9.18 -13.18 -2.82
CA LEU A 6 -7.82 -13.37 -3.31
C LEU A 6 -7.00 -12.09 -3.14
N ILE A 7 -5.88 -12.16 -2.40
CA ILE A 7 -5.00 -11.03 -2.12
C ILE A 7 -3.69 -11.20 -2.90
N PHE A 8 -3.46 -10.40 -3.92
CA PHE A 8 -2.14 -10.25 -4.54
C PHE A 8 -1.24 -9.39 -3.66
N GLY A 9 -0.07 -9.89 -3.29
CA GLY A 9 0.84 -9.24 -2.35
C GLY A 9 0.48 -9.49 -0.87
N CYS A 10 -0.06 -10.66 -0.56
CA CYS A 10 -0.52 -11.05 0.77
C CYS A 10 0.56 -10.94 1.86
N SER A 11 1.84 -11.20 1.55
CA SER A 11 2.97 -11.10 2.50
C SER A 11 3.48 -9.66 2.74
N GLY A 12 2.88 -8.66 2.10
CA GLY A 12 3.16 -7.25 2.35
C GLY A 12 2.59 -6.76 3.70
N GLN A 13 2.90 -5.51 4.07
CA GLN A 13 2.30 -4.88 5.25
C GLN A 13 0.77 -4.96 5.18
N ASP A 14 0.19 -4.35 4.14
CA ASP A 14 -1.25 -4.24 3.99
C ASP A 14 -1.91 -5.59 3.75
N GLY A 15 -1.27 -6.45 2.94
CA GLY A 15 -1.77 -7.80 2.68
C GLY A 15 -1.92 -8.64 3.94
N SER A 16 -1.00 -8.51 4.90
CA SER A 16 -1.05 -9.24 6.17
C SER A 16 -2.18 -8.77 7.07
N TYR A 17 -2.40 -7.45 7.20
CA TYR A 17 -3.53 -6.89 7.95
C TYR A 17 -4.87 -7.16 7.27
N LEU A 18 -4.91 -7.09 5.93
CA LEU A 18 -6.12 -7.39 5.17
C LEU A 18 -6.52 -8.87 5.32
N ALA A 19 -5.56 -9.78 5.29
CA ALA A 19 -5.83 -11.20 5.51
C ALA A 19 -6.44 -11.45 6.90
N GLU A 20 -5.90 -10.84 7.96
CA GLU A 20 -6.48 -10.90 9.30
C GLU A 20 -7.91 -10.34 9.35
N LEU A 21 -8.13 -9.16 8.74
CA LEU A 21 -9.43 -8.52 8.69
C LEU A 21 -10.46 -9.41 7.97
N LEU A 22 -10.12 -9.96 6.80
CA LEU A 22 -11.04 -10.79 6.02
C LEU A 22 -11.35 -12.12 6.73
N LEU A 23 -10.35 -12.76 7.34
CA LEU A 23 -10.57 -13.93 8.20
C LEU A 23 -11.53 -13.62 9.35
N SER A 24 -11.38 -12.48 10.03
CA SER A 24 -12.26 -12.05 11.11
C SER A 24 -13.70 -11.79 10.66
N LYS A 25 -13.89 -11.48 9.36
CA LYS A 25 -15.20 -11.30 8.73
C LYS A 25 -15.78 -12.60 8.13
N GLY A 26 -15.11 -13.73 8.33
CA GLY A 26 -15.59 -15.06 7.89
C GLY A 26 -15.35 -15.35 6.41
N TYR A 27 -14.39 -14.66 5.77
CA TYR A 27 -13.98 -15.00 4.41
C TYR A 27 -13.09 -16.25 4.38
N GLU A 28 -13.18 -17.00 3.31
CA GLU A 28 -12.12 -17.89 2.87
C GLU A 28 -11.05 -17.04 2.19
N VAL A 29 -9.81 -17.05 2.72
CA VAL A 29 -8.75 -16.16 2.26
C VAL A 29 -7.68 -16.91 1.49
N HIS A 30 -7.49 -16.51 0.24
CA HIS A 30 -6.39 -16.91 -0.62
C HIS A 30 -5.41 -15.76 -0.75
N GLY A 31 -4.11 -16.05 -0.73
CA GLY A 31 -3.06 -15.07 -0.89
C GLY A 31 -2.04 -15.47 -1.92
N THR A 32 -1.45 -14.50 -2.63
CA THR A 32 -0.32 -14.78 -3.50
C THR A 32 1.00 -14.33 -2.89
N VAL A 33 2.02 -15.15 -3.06
CA VAL A 33 3.41 -14.89 -2.69
C VAL A 33 4.32 -15.19 -3.86
N ARG A 34 5.43 -14.43 -3.98
CA ARG A 34 6.45 -14.76 -4.98
C ARG A 34 7.29 -15.93 -4.51
N ARG A 35 7.70 -16.79 -5.45
CA ARG A 35 8.63 -17.87 -5.13
C ARG A 35 10.03 -17.32 -4.85
N SER A 36 10.58 -17.67 -3.71
CA SER A 36 11.99 -17.43 -3.38
C SER A 36 12.65 -18.73 -2.95
N SER A 37 13.95 -18.87 -3.20
CA SER A 37 14.75 -20.00 -2.72
C SER A 37 15.19 -19.82 -1.26
N THR A 38 15.16 -18.59 -0.73
CA THR A 38 15.46 -18.31 0.67
C THR A 38 14.18 -18.41 1.51
N TYR A 39 14.23 -19.10 2.63
CA TYR A 39 13.14 -19.21 3.61
C TYR A 39 13.58 -18.51 4.91
N PRO A 40 12.69 -17.77 5.57
CA PRO A 40 11.30 -17.43 5.25
C PRO A 40 11.20 -16.24 4.28
N ALA A 41 11.16 -16.44 3.04
CA ALA A 41 11.18 -15.54 1.88
C ALA A 41 10.25 -14.30 1.95
N GLY A 42 10.36 -13.47 2.99
CA GLY A 42 9.53 -12.28 3.20
C GLY A 42 8.08 -12.60 3.60
N ASN A 43 7.82 -13.80 4.10
CA ASN A 43 6.48 -14.24 4.53
C ASN A 43 6.28 -14.10 6.06
N GLU A 44 7.26 -13.55 6.78
CA GLU A 44 7.21 -13.42 8.25
C GLU A 44 5.94 -12.71 8.74
N ARG A 45 5.42 -11.75 7.96
CA ARG A 45 4.21 -10.99 8.32
C ARG A 45 2.93 -11.82 8.30
N ILE A 46 2.92 -12.97 7.62
CA ILE A 46 1.77 -13.86 7.49
C ILE A 46 2.03 -15.26 8.07
N GLU A 47 3.18 -15.49 8.70
CA GLU A 47 3.53 -16.81 9.23
C GLU A 47 2.49 -17.31 10.26
N HIS A 48 1.98 -16.42 11.10
CA HIS A 48 0.91 -16.72 12.07
C HIS A 48 -0.46 -17.02 11.45
N LEU A 49 -0.60 -16.82 10.13
CA LEU A 49 -1.81 -17.12 9.35
C LEU A 49 -1.64 -18.34 8.44
N ARG A 50 -0.51 -19.04 8.51
CA ARG A 50 -0.12 -20.08 7.56
C ARG A 50 -1.18 -21.18 7.38
N ASP A 51 -1.80 -21.59 8.48
CA ASP A 51 -2.83 -22.64 8.47
C ASP A 51 -4.24 -22.11 8.19
N LYS A 52 -4.39 -20.79 8.00
CA LYS A 52 -5.67 -20.09 7.82
C LYS A 52 -5.82 -19.46 6.44
N VAL A 53 -4.72 -19.28 5.71
CA VAL A 53 -4.67 -18.63 4.39
C VAL A 53 -4.12 -19.61 3.36
N HIS A 54 -4.85 -19.79 2.27
CA HIS A 54 -4.42 -20.63 1.15
C HIS A 54 -3.42 -19.86 0.27
N LEU A 55 -2.15 -20.22 0.34
CA LEU A 55 -1.10 -19.52 -0.41
C LEU A 55 -0.87 -20.13 -1.80
N HIS A 56 -0.76 -19.25 -2.80
CA HIS A 56 -0.45 -19.56 -4.20
C HIS A 56 0.81 -18.82 -4.63
N TYR A 57 1.64 -19.46 -5.47
CA TYR A 57 2.74 -18.74 -6.13
C TYR A 57 2.21 -17.96 -7.33
N ALA A 58 2.41 -16.64 -7.33
CA ALA A 58 2.12 -15.80 -8.49
C ALA A 58 3.03 -14.56 -8.50
N ASP A 59 3.35 -14.08 -9.70
CA ASP A 59 4.05 -12.82 -9.95
C ASP A 59 3.23 -11.97 -10.91
N MET A 60 3.13 -10.66 -10.65
CA MET A 60 2.37 -9.74 -11.51
C MET A 60 2.96 -9.63 -12.93
N THR A 61 4.20 -10.04 -13.13
CA THR A 61 4.85 -10.10 -14.44
C THR A 61 4.57 -11.40 -15.21
N ASP A 62 3.91 -12.38 -14.59
CA ASP A 62 3.54 -13.66 -15.19
C ASP A 62 2.01 -13.83 -15.24
N PRO A 63 1.37 -13.53 -16.39
CA PRO A 63 -0.08 -13.66 -16.57
C PRO A 63 -0.62 -15.05 -16.29
N PHE A 64 0.15 -16.10 -16.58
CA PHE A 64 -0.31 -17.47 -16.37
C PHE A 64 -0.39 -17.82 -14.88
N SER A 65 0.56 -17.36 -14.07
CA SER A 65 0.50 -17.55 -12.62
C SER A 65 -0.69 -16.81 -12.00
N ILE A 66 -1.01 -15.61 -12.51
CA ILE A 66 -2.20 -14.85 -12.11
C ILE A 66 -3.47 -15.62 -12.45
N MET A 67 -3.61 -16.09 -13.70
CA MET A 67 -4.76 -16.90 -14.14
C MET A 67 -4.92 -18.15 -13.29
N TRP A 68 -3.83 -18.81 -12.96
CA TRP A 68 -3.84 -20.00 -12.12
C TRP A 68 -4.32 -19.71 -10.70
N ALA A 69 -3.86 -18.62 -10.09
CA ALA A 69 -4.30 -18.19 -8.76
C ALA A 69 -5.80 -17.87 -8.76
N ILE A 70 -6.31 -17.14 -9.75
CA ILE A 70 -7.74 -16.84 -9.90
C ILE A 70 -8.55 -18.12 -10.07
N LYS A 71 -8.15 -19.01 -10.96
CA LYS A 71 -8.86 -20.28 -11.22
C LYS A 71 -8.91 -21.17 -9.98
N LYS A 72 -7.84 -21.22 -9.20
CA LYS A 72 -7.75 -22.05 -7.99
C LYS A 72 -8.59 -21.51 -6.84
N SER A 73 -8.62 -20.19 -6.66
CA SER A 73 -9.36 -19.55 -5.57
C SER A 73 -10.83 -19.29 -5.90
N ASN A 74 -11.18 -19.18 -7.19
CA ASN A 74 -12.54 -18.80 -7.65
C ASN A 74 -13.14 -17.66 -6.79
N PRO A 75 -12.50 -16.46 -6.73
CA PRO A 75 -12.80 -15.47 -5.74
C PRO A 75 -14.07 -14.67 -6.04
N ASP A 76 -14.75 -14.21 -4.99
CA ASP A 76 -15.78 -13.17 -5.05
C ASP A 76 -15.16 -11.76 -5.07
N GLU A 77 -14.01 -11.62 -4.41
CA GLU A 77 -13.30 -10.35 -4.26
C GLU A 77 -11.78 -10.53 -4.47
N ILE A 78 -11.19 -9.64 -5.25
CA ILE A 78 -9.74 -9.60 -5.51
C ILE A 78 -9.18 -8.28 -4.98
N TYR A 79 -8.11 -8.36 -4.19
CA TYR A 79 -7.38 -7.22 -3.66
C TYR A 79 -5.98 -7.19 -4.27
N ASN A 80 -5.73 -6.24 -5.20
CA ASN A 80 -4.41 -6.09 -5.80
C ASN A 80 -3.56 -5.09 -5.02
N LEU A 81 -2.73 -5.63 -4.12
CA LEU A 81 -1.76 -4.88 -3.32
C LEU A 81 -0.32 -5.12 -3.81
N ALA A 82 -0.14 -5.99 -4.81
CA ALA A 82 1.18 -6.35 -5.31
C ALA A 82 1.81 -5.19 -6.10
N ALA A 83 3.01 -4.80 -5.72
CA ALA A 83 3.79 -3.76 -6.39
C ALA A 83 5.27 -3.84 -5.98
N GLN A 84 6.16 -3.27 -6.80
CA GLN A 84 7.41 -2.71 -6.32
C GLN A 84 7.09 -1.31 -5.77
N SER A 85 7.00 -1.15 -4.44
CA SER A 85 6.41 0.04 -3.80
C SER A 85 7.42 1.03 -3.24
N HIS A 86 8.72 0.75 -3.32
CA HIS A 86 9.74 1.64 -2.79
C HIS A 86 10.17 2.67 -3.84
N VAL A 87 9.84 3.96 -3.61
CA VAL A 87 10.07 5.05 -4.57
C VAL A 87 11.55 5.19 -4.95
N GLN A 88 12.48 5.16 -3.97
CA GLN A 88 13.91 5.25 -4.27
C GLN A 88 14.36 4.10 -5.18
N VAL A 89 14.01 2.87 -4.84
CA VAL A 89 14.36 1.67 -5.62
C VAL A 89 13.79 1.72 -7.04
N SER A 90 12.67 2.42 -7.26
CA SER A 90 12.10 2.56 -8.62
C SER A 90 13.03 3.30 -9.60
N TRP A 91 13.97 4.12 -9.10
CA TRP A 91 14.99 4.76 -9.91
C TRP A 91 16.15 3.81 -10.27
N GLU A 92 16.38 2.80 -9.47
CA GLU A 92 17.41 1.78 -9.70
C GLU A 92 16.93 0.65 -10.62
N ILE A 93 15.64 0.26 -10.49
CA ILE A 93 15.03 -0.81 -11.27
C ILE A 93 13.72 -0.35 -11.95
N PRO A 94 13.77 0.70 -12.80
CA PRO A 94 12.56 1.30 -13.37
C PRO A 94 11.77 0.33 -14.25
N TRP A 95 12.45 -0.51 -15.00
CA TRP A 95 11.82 -1.53 -15.85
C TRP A 95 10.98 -2.52 -15.02
N TYR A 96 11.58 -3.12 -14.00
CA TYR A 96 10.87 -4.04 -13.11
C TYR A 96 9.69 -3.36 -12.40
N THR A 97 9.88 -2.11 -11.99
CA THR A 97 8.82 -1.30 -11.39
C THR A 97 7.65 -1.11 -12.36
N ALA A 98 7.91 -0.75 -13.62
CA ALA A 98 6.88 -0.60 -14.65
C ALA A 98 6.14 -1.92 -14.91
N GLN A 99 6.88 -3.02 -15.08
CA GLN A 99 6.31 -4.34 -15.36
C GLN A 99 5.41 -4.84 -14.21
N THR A 100 5.91 -4.79 -12.98
CA THR A 100 5.18 -5.32 -11.82
C THR A 100 4.02 -4.41 -11.42
N THR A 101 4.27 -3.09 -11.34
CA THR A 101 3.36 -2.14 -10.72
C THR A 101 2.35 -1.55 -11.71
N GLY A 102 2.74 -1.39 -12.97
CA GLY A 102 1.88 -0.86 -14.04
C GLY A 102 1.28 -1.98 -14.88
N ILE A 103 2.09 -2.66 -15.69
CA ILE A 103 1.65 -3.73 -16.61
C ILE A 103 1.02 -4.90 -15.84
N GLY A 104 1.48 -5.17 -14.62
CA GLY A 104 0.87 -6.20 -13.76
C GLY A 104 -0.62 -6.00 -13.51
N VAL A 105 -1.11 -4.75 -13.45
CA VAL A 105 -2.55 -4.47 -13.36
C VAL A 105 -3.27 -4.89 -14.64
N LEU A 106 -2.72 -4.58 -15.81
CA LEU A 106 -3.25 -5.05 -17.09
C LEU A 106 -3.29 -6.57 -17.16
N ASN A 107 -2.21 -7.25 -16.75
CA ASN A 107 -2.14 -8.72 -16.71
C ASN A 107 -3.26 -9.31 -15.85
N LEU A 108 -3.54 -8.72 -14.68
CA LEU A 108 -4.62 -9.15 -13.80
C LEU A 108 -5.99 -8.99 -14.47
N LEU A 109 -6.26 -7.83 -15.03
CA LEU A 109 -7.56 -7.54 -15.64
C LEU A 109 -7.82 -8.39 -16.89
N GLU A 110 -6.81 -8.61 -17.72
CA GLU A 110 -6.91 -9.53 -18.86
C GLU A 110 -7.07 -10.99 -18.43
N ALA A 111 -6.36 -11.43 -17.38
CA ALA A 111 -6.57 -12.75 -16.81
C ALA A 111 -8.02 -12.96 -16.34
N MET A 112 -8.61 -11.96 -15.69
CA MET A 112 -10.02 -12.00 -15.29
C MET A 112 -10.96 -12.07 -16.50
N ARG A 113 -10.69 -11.29 -17.56
CA ARG A 113 -11.50 -11.31 -18.79
C ARG A 113 -11.44 -12.69 -19.47
N VAL A 114 -10.24 -13.25 -19.63
CA VAL A 114 -10.05 -14.57 -20.26
C VAL A 114 -10.76 -15.68 -19.48
N LEU A 115 -10.77 -15.56 -18.14
CA LEU A 115 -11.42 -16.54 -17.25
C LEU A 115 -12.91 -16.26 -17.01
N ASP A 116 -13.48 -15.22 -17.60
CA ASP A 116 -14.84 -14.72 -17.31
C ASP A 116 -15.08 -14.51 -15.80
N CYS A 117 -14.04 -14.12 -15.05
CA CYS A 117 -14.08 -13.90 -13.62
C CYS A 117 -14.88 -12.63 -13.29
N LYS A 118 -15.94 -12.76 -12.50
CA LYS A 118 -16.84 -11.65 -12.12
C LYS A 118 -16.54 -11.07 -10.73
N ALA A 119 -15.41 -11.43 -10.14
CA ALA A 119 -14.99 -10.90 -8.84
C ALA A 119 -14.94 -9.36 -8.84
N LYS A 120 -15.30 -8.77 -7.71
CA LYS A 120 -15.04 -7.35 -7.46
C LYS A 120 -13.56 -7.14 -7.23
N VAL A 121 -12.98 -6.07 -7.77
CA VAL A 121 -11.55 -5.76 -7.66
C VAL A 121 -11.33 -4.48 -6.85
N TYR A 122 -10.46 -4.58 -5.86
CA TYR A 122 -9.80 -3.44 -5.26
C TYR A 122 -8.41 -3.28 -5.90
N GLN A 123 -8.13 -2.10 -6.47
CA GLN A 123 -6.83 -1.73 -7.01
C GLN A 123 -6.14 -0.71 -6.10
N ALA A 124 -4.99 -1.07 -5.56
CA ALA A 124 -4.18 -0.14 -4.78
C ALA A 124 -3.51 0.90 -5.69
N SER A 125 -4.00 2.12 -5.63
CA SER A 125 -3.37 3.33 -6.19
C SER A 125 -2.54 4.05 -5.11
N THR A 126 -2.03 5.25 -5.37
CA THR A 126 -1.10 5.93 -4.46
C THR A 126 -1.15 7.44 -4.59
N SER A 127 -0.88 8.17 -3.52
CA SER A 127 -0.64 9.62 -3.53
C SER A 127 0.60 10.04 -4.35
N GLU A 128 1.53 9.12 -4.61
CA GLU A 128 2.71 9.38 -5.45
C GLU A 128 2.37 9.55 -6.96
N MET A 129 1.08 9.43 -7.35
CA MET A 129 0.59 9.82 -8.67
C MET A 129 0.46 11.34 -8.84
N TYR A 130 0.63 12.11 -7.77
CA TYR A 130 0.55 13.56 -7.78
C TYR A 130 1.92 14.20 -7.53
N ARG A 131 2.11 15.43 -8.00
CA ARG A 131 3.36 16.19 -7.84
C ARG A 131 3.70 16.46 -6.37
N GLY A 132 2.70 16.73 -5.53
CA GLY A 132 2.88 16.99 -4.11
C GLY A 132 3.55 18.33 -3.83
N ASP A 133 2.99 19.37 -4.37
CA ASP A 133 3.41 20.78 -4.21
C ASP A 133 2.86 21.45 -2.93
N GLY A 134 2.12 20.69 -2.11
CA GLY A 134 1.49 21.18 -0.88
C GLY A 134 0.01 21.52 -1.04
N THR A 135 -0.55 21.46 -2.24
CA THR A 135 -2.00 21.61 -2.44
C THR A 135 -2.75 20.41 -1.87
N ILE A 136 -3.99 20.66 -1.43
CA ILE A 136 -4.87 19.58 -0.94
C ILE A 136 -5.37 18.78 -2.14
N ILE A 137 -5.10 17.48 -2.12
CA ILE A 137 -5.39 16.54 -3.20
C ILE A 137 -6.75 15.89 -2.94
N ASP A 138 -7.64 15.94 -3.93
CA ASP A 138 -8.89 15.20 -3.98
C ASP A 138 -8.94 14.28 -5.22
N GLU A 139 -10.04 13.52 -5.39
CA GLU A 139 -10.21 12.57 -6.49
C GLU A 139 -10.35 13.24 -7.88
N LYS A 140 -10.46 14.58 -7.95
CA LYS A 140 -10.52 15.37 -9.19
C LYS A 140 -9.19 16.02 -9.54
N THR A 141 -8.24 16.03 -8.63
CA THR A 141 -6.90 16.60 -8.83
C THR A 141 -6.20 15.86 -9.98
N PRO A 142 -5.66 16.54 -10.98
CA PRO A 142 -4.93 15.92 -12.08
C PRO A 142 -3.68 15.16 -11.60
N PHE A 143 -3.44 13.99 -12.19
CA PHE A 143 -2.22 13.24 -11.93
C PHE A 143 -0.99 13.91 -12.56
N ASP A 144 0.10 13.98 -11.82
CA ASP A 144 1.40 14.50 -12.27
C ASP A 144 2.54 13.81 -11.49
N PRO A 145 2.80 12.52 -11.77
CA PRO A 145 3.81 11.76 -11.06
C PRO A 145 5.23 12.22 -11.41
N ILE A 146 6.11 12.22 -10.41
CA ILE A 146 7.50 12.64 -10.56
C ILE A 146 8.51 11.52 -10.27
N SER A 147 8.07 10.27 -10.29
CA SER A 147 8.92 9.10 -10.10
C SER A 147 8.49 7.93 -11.00
N PRO A 148 9.40 6.98 -11.33
CA PRO A 148 9.02 5.77 -12.07
C PRO A 148 7.92 4.97 -11.37
N TYR A 149 7.93 4.91 -10.03
CA TYR A 149 6.87 4.28 -9.24
C TYR A 149 5.52 4.99 -9.41
N GLY A 150 5.49 6.33 -9.25
CA GLY A 150 4.26 7.12 -9.43
C GLY A 150 3.69 6.97 -10.85
N SER A 151 4.55 7.01 -11.88
CA SER A 151 4.15 6.81 -13.28
C SER A 151 3.59 5.42 -13.53
N ALA A 152 4.20 4.37 -12.98
CA ALA A 152 3.69 3.01 -13.09
C ALA A 152 2.34 2.83 -12.39
N LYS A 153 2.16 3.44 -11.22
CA LYS A 153 0.88 3.44 -10.49
C LYS A 153 -0.21 4.21 -11.24
N MET A 154 0.13 5.36 -11.85
CA MET A 154 -0.81 6.12 -12.68
C MET A 154 -1.26 5.30 -13.90
N TYR A 155 -0.35 4.61 -14.59
CA TYR A 155 -0.73 3.70 -15.66
C TYR A 155 -1.72 2.63 -15.18
N GLY A 156 -1.40 1.93 -14.08
CA GLY A 156 -2.27 0.89 -13.50
C GLY A 156 -3.65 1.44 -13.08
N HIS A 157 -3.70 2.65 -12.51
CA HIS A 157 -4.94 3.32 -12.16
C HIS A 157 -5.80 3.63 -13.39
N ASN A 158 -5.20 4.20 -14.44
CA ASN A 158 -5.91 4.53 -15.69
C ASN A 158 -6.42 3.28 -16.41
N ILE A 159 -5.64 2.20 -16.43
CA ILE A 159 -6.08 0.91 -16.98
C ILE A 159 -7.27 0.35 -16.19
N ALA A 160 -7.23 0.40 -14.87
CA ALA A 160 -8.35 -0.02 -14.03
C ALA A 160 -9.63 0.77 -14.34
N HIS A 161 -9.51 2.09 -14.51
CA HIS A 161 -10.63 2.95 -14.89
C HIS A 161 -11.17 2.58 -16.28
N ASN A 162 -10.31 2.41 -17.29
CA ASN A 162 -10.71 2.03 -18.65
C ASN A 162 -11.45 0.69 -18.66
N TYR A 163 -11.00 -0.31 -17.89
CA TYR A 163 -11.66 -1.62 -17.83
C TYR A 163 -12.99 -1.57 -17.08
N ARG A 164 -13.10 -0.71 -16.07
CA ARG A 164 -14.37 -0.41 -15.40
C ARG A 164 -15.41 0.11 -16.39
N GLU A 165 -15.05 1.07 -17.23
CA GLU A 165 -15.97 1.71 -18.16
C GLU A 165 -16.25 0.84 -19.40
N ALA A 166 -15.20 0.29 -20.02
CA ALA A 166 -15.33 -0.43 -21.28
C ALA A 166 -15.99 -1.82 -21.12
N PHE A 167 -15.74 -2.50 -20.02
CA PHE A 167 -16.17 -3.89 -19.80
C PHE A 167 -17.15 -4.07 -18.63
N GLY A 168 -17.53 -2.98 -17.96
CA GLY A 168 -18.44 -3.04 -16.81
C GLY A 168 -17.88 -3.80 -15.60
N MET A 169 -16.56 -3.96 -15.51
CA MET A 169 -15.93 -4.65 -14.38
C MET A 169 -16.08 -3.82 -13.10
N PHE A 170 -16.38 -4.49 -11.99
CA PHE A 170 -16.39 -3.80 -10.71
C PHE A 170 -14.95 -3.61 -10.22
N ILE A 171 -14.38 -2.44 -10.42
CA ILE A 171 -13.01 -2.09 -10.00
C ILE A 171 -13.06 -0.81 -9.18
N ALA A 172 -12.77 -0.88 -7.88
CA ALA A 172 -12.62 0.28 -7.00
C ALA A 172 -11.14 0.60 -6.78
N CYS A 173 -10.74 1.86 -6.95
CA CYS A 173 -9.35 2.28 -6.77
C CYS A 173 -9.19 3.07 -5.46
N GLY A 174 -8.34 2.59 -4.55
CA GLY A 174 -7.95 3.33 -3.36
C GLY A 174 -6.70 4.15 -3.60
N ILE A 175 -6.81 5.48 -3.63
CA ILE A 175 -5.67 6.39 -3.72
C ILE A 175 -5.12 6.58 -2.32
N LEU A 176 -4.21 5.69 -1.94
CA LEU A 176 -3.70 5.62 -0.59
C LEU A 176 -2.61 6.66 -0.35
N PHE A 177 -2.76 7.42 0.71
CA PHE A 177 -1.68 8.21 1.28
C PHE A 177 -0.78 7.34 2.15
N ASN A 178 0.32 7.87 2.65
CA ASN A 178 1.27 7.07 3.40
C ASN A 178 0.60 6.44 4.62
N HIS A 179 0.82 5.16 4.82
CA HIS A 179 0.27 4.43 5.96
C HIS A 179 1.28 3.42 6.48
N GLU A 180 1.43 3.43 7.76
CA GLU A 180 2.54 2.82 8.45
C GLU A 180 2.04 1.85 9.53
N SER A 181 2.93 1.00 9.99
CA SER A 181 2.65 0.08 11.08
C SER A 181 3.94 -0.53 11.62
N PRO A 182 3.91 -1.30 12.71
CA PRO A 182 5.01 -2.14 13.13
C PRO A 182 5.52 -3.11 12.04
N ARG A 183 4.63 -3.53 11.11
CA ARG A 183 4.96 -4.42 9.98
C ARG A 183 5.52 -3.69 8.76
N ARG A 184 5.77 -2.38 8.83
CA ARG A 184 6.39 -1.62 7.74
C ARG A 184 7.75 -2.18 7.37
N GLY A 185 8.11 -2.15 6.08
CA GLY A 185 9.45 -2.55 5.63
C GLY A 185 10.55 -1.68 6.24
N LYS A 186 11.65 -2.28 6.66
CA LYS A 186 12.77 -1.60 7.40
C LYS A 186 13.43 -0.46 6.62
N ASN A 187 13.32 -0.46 5.30
CA ASN A 187 13.86 0.58 4.42
C ASN A 187 12.93 1.78 4.21
N PHE A 188 11.70 1.75 4.74
CA PHE A 188 10.81 2.91 4.72
C PHE A 188 11.13 3.86 5.88
N VAL A 189 11.03 5.17 5.61
CA VAL A 189 11.54 6.24 6.47
C VAL A 189 11.05 6.15 7.93
N THR A 190 9.78 5.92 8.16
CA THR A 190 9.19 5.84 9.51
C THR A 190 9.72 4.64 10.31
N LYS A 191 9.73 3.44 9.70
CA LYS A 191 10.27 2.25 10.34
C LYS A 191 11.77 2.36 10.57
N LYS A 192 12.50 2.91 9.60
CA LYS A 192 13.93 3.19 9.72
C LYS A 192 14.23 4.12 10.90
N ILE A 193 13.47 5.22 11.05
CA ILE A 193 13.64 6.15 12.18
C ILE A 193 13.45 5.42 13.50
N VAL A 194 12.37 4.65 13.65
CA VAL A 194 12.08 3.93 14.89
C VAL A 194 13.17 2.91 15.20
N ASP A 195 13.53 2.05 14.24
CA ASP A 195 14.48 0.95 14.45
C ASP A 195 15.91 1.46 14.74
N GLU A 196 16.40 2.44 13.95
CA GLU A 196 17.73 3.01 14.14
C GLU A 196 17.82 3.86 15.41
N ALA A 197 16.75 4.59 15.76
CA ALA A 197 16.69 5.35 17.00
C ALA A 197 16.78 4.43 18.23
N LYS A 198 15.99 3.35 18.25
CA LYS A 198 16.04 2.34 19.32
C LYS A 198 17.44 1.72 19.46
N LYS A 199 18.00 1.30 18.35
CA LYS A 199 19.24 0.51 18.34
C LYS A 199 20.50 1.36 18.54
N HIS A 200 20.54 2.54 17.93
CA HIS A 200 21.77 3.33 17.80
C HIS A 200 21.67 4.76 18.34
N GLY A 201 20.46 5.27 18.64
CA GLY A 201 20.24 6.68 18.98
C GLY A 201 20.58 7.66 17.85
N LYS A 202 20.69 7.20 16.62
CA LYS A 202 20.98 7.97 15.40
C LYS A 202 20.25 7.42 14.21
N VAL A 203 20.02 8.26 13.18
CA VAL A 203 19.38 7.84 11.91
C VAL A 203 20.05 8.56 10.73
N HIS A 204 20.22 7.86 9.61
CA HIS A 204 20.73 8.38 8.34
C HIS A 204 19.57 8.62 7.37
N LEU A 205 19.40 9.85 6.88
CA LEU A 205 18.27 10.27 6.04
C LEU A 205 18.76 11.15 4.88
N GLY A 206 17.98 11.20 3.79
CA GLY A 206 18.24 12.10 2.65
C GLY A 206 17.79 13.54 2.91
N ASN A 207 16.69 13.73 3.60
CA ASN A 207 16.16 15.01 4.06
C ASN A 207 15.22 14.82 5.25
N THR A 208 14.82 15.92 5.89
CA THR A 208 13.86 15.93 7.02
C THR A 208 12.67 16.85 6.81
N THR A 209 12.63 17.55 5.67
CA THR A 209 11.64 18.61 5.39
C THR A 209 10.46 18.13 4.57
N SER A 210 10.57 17.00 3.87
CA SER A 210 9.44 16.42 3.14
C SER A 210 8.30 16.07 4.10
N ALA A 211 7.07 16.47 3.73
CA ALA A 211 5.88 16.25 4.52
C ALA A 211 4.97 15.20 3.89
N ARG A 212 4.39 14.34 4.71
CA ARG A 212 3.46 13.31 4.29
C ARG A 212 2.25 13.25 5.23
N ASP A 213 1.15 12.79 4.69
CA ASP A 213 -0.03 12.39 5.44
C ASP A 213 0.16 10.92 5.83
N TRP A 214 0.37 10.66 7.13
CA TRP A 214 0.62 9.31 7.66
C TRP A 214 -0.55 8.79 8.47
N GLY A 215 -1.11 7.66 8.07
CA GLY A 215 -2.14 6.92 8.80
C GLY A 215 -1.72 5.52 9.21
N ALA A 216 -2.60 4.81 9.90
CA ALA A 216 -2.37 3.45 10.35
C ALA A 216 -2.80 2.41 9.30
N ALA A 217 -1.92 1.47 8.94
CA ALA A 217 -2.17 0.51 7.87
C ALA A 217 -3.42 -0.35 8.11
N TRP A 218 -3.69 -0.75 9.36
CA TRP A 218 -4.89 -1.54 9.69
C TRP A 218 -6.20 -0.78 9.47
N GLU A 219 -6.21 0.55 9.59
CA GLU A 219 -7.38 1.37 9.26
C GLU A 219 -7.56 1.50 7.74
N TYR A 220 -6.45 1.56 7.00
CA TYR A 220 -6.49 1.66 5.54
C TYR A 220 -7.01 0.38 4.87
N VAL A 221 -6.65 -0.80 5.40
CA VAL A 221 -7.19 -2.06 4.86
C VAL A 221 -8.69 -2.22 5.15
N GLU A 222 -9.20 -1.60 6.22
CA GLU A 222 -10.64 -1.54 6.46
C GLU A 222 -11.34 -0.74 5.33
N ALA A 223 -10.78 0.42 4.93
CA ALA A 223 -11.30 1.19 3.79
C ALA A 223 -11.28 0.36 2.49
N MET A 224 -10.21 -0.42 2.24
CA MET A 224 -10.14 -1.29 1.06
C MET A 224 -11.32 -2.28 1.01
N TRP A 225 -11.61 -2.91 2.15
CA TRP A 225 -12.76 -3.81 2.25
C TRP A 225 -14.07 -3.08 2.06
N MET A 226 -14.27 -1.91 2.70
CA MET A 226 -15.50 -1.11 2.59
C MET A 226 -15.80 -0.71 1.15
N MET A 227 -14.79 -0.36 0.34
CA MET A 227 -14.97 0.00 -1.07
C MET A 227 -15.58 -1.14 -1.89
N LEU A 228 -15.27 -2.41 -1.59
CA LEU A 228 -15.84 -3.55 -2.30
C LEU A 228 -17.25 -3.93 -1.80
N GLN A 229 -17.69 -3.38 -0.67
CA GLN A 229 -19.07 -3.58 -0.19
C GLN A 229 -20.05 -2.58 -0.83
N GLU A 230 -19.55 -1.54 -1.52
CA GLU A 230 -20.39 -0.59 -2.24
C GLU A 230 -21.13 -1.24 -3.42
N LYS A 231 -22.26 -0.60 -3.80
CA LYS A 231 -23.09 -1.06 -4.94
C LYS A 231 -22.45 -0.75 -6.29
N LYS A 232 -21.64 0.29 -6.35
CA LYS A 232 -20.97 0.77 -7.57
C LYS A 232 -19.49 1.02 -7.26
N PRO A 233 -18.58 0.66 -8.18
CA PRO A 233 -17.18 0.97 -8.01
C PRO A 233 -16.93 2.47 -8.14
N ASP A 234 -15.96 2.97 -7.39
CA ASP A 234 -15.52 4.37 -7.45
C ASP A 234 -14.06 4.47 -6.97
N ASP A 235 -13.47 5.66 -7.12
CA ASP A 235 -12.12 5.96 -6.64
C ASP A 235 -12.22 6.77 -5.34
N TYR A 236 -11.37 6.45 -4.37
CA TYR A 236 -11.40 7.09 -3.05
C TYR A 236 -10.01 7.47 -2.59
N ILE A 237 -9.84 8.71 -2.15
CA ILE A 237 -8.65 9.11 -1.38
C ILE A 237 -8.80 8.59 0.06
N ILE A 238 -7.80 7.84 0.49
CA ILE A 238 -7.66 7.35 1.86
C ILE A 238 -6.46 8.04 2.49
N ALA A 239 -6.75 8.97 3.40
CA ALA A 239 -5.80 9.87 4.01
C ALA A 239 -6.28 10.29 5.41
N THR A 240 -5.39 10.82 6.24
CA THR A 240 -5.78 11.39 7.53
C THR A 240 -6.24 12.85 7.42
N GLY A 241 -5.86 13.53 6.33
CA GLY A 241 -6.09 14.97 6.14
C GLY A 241 -5.06 15.85 6.85
N GLU A 242 -4.09 15.25 7.54
CA GLU A 242 -3.04 15.96 8.26
C GLU A 242 -1.67 15.60 7.71
N THR A 243 -0.78 16.59 7.59
CA THR A 243 0.60 16.38 7.14
C THR A 243 1.57 16.63 8.27
N ASN A 244 2.60 15.81 8.32
CA ASN A 244 3.73 15.96 9.24
C ASN A 244 5.02 15.84 8.43
N THR A 245 6.04 16.61 8.80
CA THR A 245 7.38 16.48 8.22
C THR A 245 8.09 15.24 8.80
N ILE A 246 9.16 14.82 8.12
CA ILE A 246 10.04 13.78 8.68
C ILE A 246 10.64 14.26 10.02
N ALA A 247 10.93 15.58 10.15
CA ALA A 247 11.40 16.15 11.40
C ALA A 247 10.36 16.04 12.54
N ASP A 248 9.07 16.26 12.24
CA ASP A 248 8.01 16.08 13.23
C ASP A 248 7.93 14.62 13.70
N PHE A 249 8.00 13.66 12.77
CA PHE A 249 7.97 12.25 13.09
C PHE A 249 9.17 11.82 13.97
N ILE A 250 10.37 12.38 13.70
CA ILE A 250 11.54 12.19 14.57
C ILE A 250 11.24 12.73 15.96
N GLY A 251 10.65 13.93 16.08
CA GLY A 251 10.25 14.52 17.36
C GLY A 251 9.28 13.65 18.16
N TYR A 252 8.33 13.01 17.49
CA TYR A 252 7.41 12.07 18.12
C TYR A 252 8.14 10.83 18.67
N VAL A 253 9.09 10.27 17.91
CA VAL A 253 9.90 9.14 18.38
C VAL A 253 10.83 9.57 19.53
N GLU A 254 11.46 10.76 19.49
CA GLU A 254 12.28 11.32 20.57
C GLU A 254 11.51 11.43 21.90
N LYS A 255 10.25 11.87 21.82
CA LYS A 255 9.37 12.00 22.99
C LYS A 255 9.20 10.66 23.71
N HIS A 256 9.06 9.55 22.96
CA HIS A 256 8.93 8.21 23.54
C HIS A 256 10.27 7.60 23.95
N LEU A 257 11.33 7.90 23.19
CA LEU A 257 12.69 7.44 23.51
C LEU A 257 13.27 8.14 24.77
N GLY A 258 12.74 9.33 25.14
CA GLY A 258 13.23 10.14 26.26
C GLY A 258 14.58 10.82 26.00
N LYS A 259 15.08 10.83 24.75
CA LYS A 259 16.34 11.46 24.35
C LYS A 259 16.34 11.90 22.90
N LYS A 260 17.24 12.82 22.55
CA LYS A 260 17.41 13.30 21.17
C LYS A 260 18.03 12.23 20.27
N ILE A 261 17.58 12.19 19.02
CA ILE A 261 18.09 11.32 17.97
C ILE A 261 19.10 12.14 17.13
N LYS A 262 20.29 11.59 16.95
CA LYS A 262 21.29 12.19 16.07
C LYS A 262 20.90 11.94 14.60
N VAL A 263 20.44 12.98 13.90
CA VAL A 263 20.12 12.91 12.47
C VAL A 263 21.40 13.17 11.65
N ILE A 264 21.69 12.28 10.72
CA ILE A 264 22.80 12.40 9.77
C ILE A 264 22.23 12.51 8.38
N ILE A 265 22.44 13.63 7.70
CA ILE A 265 22.01 13.82 6.31
C ILE A 265 23.04 13.17 5.40
N ASP A 266 22.60 12.17 4.67
CA ASP A 266 23.44 11.36 3.79
C ASP A 266 22.96 11.49 2.34
N LYS A 267 23.91 11.79 1.44
CA LYS A 267 23.60 11.99 0.01
C LYS A 267 23.08 10.72 -0.67
N GLU A 268 23.46 9.55 -0.17
CA GLU A 268 23.01 8.25 -0.68
C GLU A 268 21.50 8.08 -0.59
N TYR A 269 20.84 8.69 0.42
CA TYR A 269 19.39 8.66 0.59
C TYR A 269 18.64 9.80 -0.11
N LYS A 270 19.35 10.68 -0.85
CA LYS A 270 18.72 11.71 -1.67
C LYS A 270 18.13 11.10 -2.93
N ARG A 271 16.85 11.36 -3.17
CA ARG A 271 16.19 10.98 -4.42
C ARG A 271 16.56 11.95 -5.54
N PRO A 272 16.65 11.50 -6.80
CA PRO A 272 16.82 12.38 -7.97
C PRO A 272 15.72 13.45 -8.05
N ASN A 273 14.49 13.06 -7.72
CA ASN A 273 13.36 13.95 -7.58
C ASN A 273 12.54 13.52 -6.35
N ASP A 274 12.12 14.45 -5.51
CA ASP A 274 11.40 14.13 -4.27
C ASP A 274 10.16 15.01 -4.15
N VAL A 275 9.08 14.38 -3.73
CA VAL A 275 7.80 15.03 -3.47
C VAL A 275 7.94 15.89 -2.20
N HIS A 276 7.55 17.15 -2.29
CA HIS A 276 7.68 18.09 -1.17
C HIS A 276 6.63 17.82 -0.09
N CYS A 277 5.33 17.82 -0.44
CA CYS A 277 4.24 17.66 0.51
C CYS A 277 3.05 16.98 -0.15
N LEU A 278 2.58 15.87 0.43
CA LEU A 278 1.35 15.19 0.01
C LEU A 278 0.32 15.29 1.13
N LYS A 279 -0.81 15.96 0.85
CA LYS A 279 -1.93 16.13 1.77
C LYS A 279 -3.23 15.69 1.09
N GLY A 280 -3.88 14.66 1.63
CA GLY A 280 -5.12 14.12 1.08
C GLY A 280 -6.38 14.75 1.67
N ASN A 281 -7.46 14.78 0.88
CA ASN A 281 -8.79 15.12 1.35
C ASN A 281 -9.66 13.86 1.47
N PRO A 282 -9.87 13.30 2.67
CA PRO A 282 -10.65 12.07 2.85
C PRO A 282 -12.17 12.29 2.86
N ALA A 283 -12.67 13.47 2.49
CA ALA A 283 -14.09 13.83 2.61
C ALA A 283 -15.03 12.87 1.88
N LYS A 284 -14.63 12.37 0.70
CA LYS A 284 -15.41 11.40 -0.08
C LYS A 284 -15.48 10.05 0.64
N ALA A 285 -14.37 9.53 1.12
CA ALA A 285 -14.34 8.28 1.88
C ALA A 285 -15.20 8.39 3.16
N LYS A 286 -15.09 9.49 3.89
CA LYS A 286 -15.94 9.76 5.06
C LYS A 286 -17.41 9.78 4.70
N LYS A 287 -17.79 10.50 3.64
CA LYS A 287 -19.20 10.66 3.23
C LYS A 287 -19.83 9.40 2.67
N LYS A 288 -19.10 8.66 1.84
CA LYS A 288 -19.61 7.50 1.08
C LYS A 288 -19.44 6.19 1.82
N LEU A 289 -18.28 5.96 2.40
CA LEU A 289 -17.95 4.72 3.09
C LEU A 289 -18.20 4.80 4.60
N GLY A 290 -18.34 6.00 5.18
CA GLY A 290 -18.33 6.19 6.64
C GLY A 290 -16.94 6.01 7.26
N TRP A 291 -15.92 5.88 6.44
CA TRP A 291 -14.55 5.65 6.92
C TRP A 291 -13.92 6.95 7.45
N THR A 292 -13.32 6.86 8.62
CA THR A 292 -12.60 7.98 9.25
C THR A 292 -11.36 7.44 9.97
N PRO A 293 -10.16 7.98 9.68
CA PRO A 293 -8.94 7.59 10.38
C PRO A 293 -8.99 8.06 11.85
N LYS A 294 -8.56 7.20 12.77
CA LYS A 294 -8.52 7.47 14.22
C LYS A 294 -7.09 7.76 14.66
N VAL A 295 -6.14 6.96 14.17
CA VAL A 295 -4.74 7.05 14.56
C VAL A 295 -4.03 8.16 13.78
N LYS A 296 -3.42 9.10 14.50
CA LYS A 296 -2.63 10.21 13.95
C LYS A 296 -1.14 9.91 14.03
N ALA A 297 -0.32 10.72 13.35
CA ALA A 297 1.12 10.48 13.21
C ALA A 297 1.87 10.33 14.54
N GLU A 298 1.53 11.11 15.57
CA GLU A 298 2.17 11.00 16.89
C GLU A 298 1.83 9.67 17.58
N GLU A 299 0.56 9.29 17.60
CA GLU A 299 0.11 8.01 18.16
C GLU A 299 0.68 6.83 17.35
N LEU A 300 0.72 6.96 16.04
CA LEU A 300 1.33 5.97 15.14
C LEU A 300 2.82 5.77 15.46
N ALA A 301 3.57 6.86 15.64
CA ALA A 301 4.97 6.78 16.03
C ALA A 301 5.15 6.06 17.38
N LYS A 302 4.26 6.32 18.36
CA LYS A 302 4.23 5.62 19.63
C LYS A 302 3.97 4.12 19.44
N ILE A 303 2.93 3.73 18.70
CA ILE A 303 2.58 2.33 18.45
C ILE A 303 3.75 1.59 17.78
N MET A 304 4.38 2.22 16.76
CA MET A 304 5.55 1.63 16.09
C MET A 304 6.76 1.54 16.99
N TYR A 305 6.92 2.49 17.92
CA TYR A 305 8.01 2.48 18.89
C TYR A 305 7.80 1.41 19.97
N ASP A 306 6.60 1.29 20.54
CA ASP A 306 6.29 0.36 21.63
C ASP A 306 6.27 -1.11 21.16
N TYR A 307 6.12 -1.35 19.87
CA TYR A 307 6.11 -2.71 19.32
C TYR A 307 7.49 -3.37 19.49
N GLU A 308 7.50 -4.50 20.19
CA GLU A 308 8.65 -5.39 20.29
C GLU A 308 8.64 -6.37 19.10
N ASN A 309 9.78 -6.44 18.39
CA ASN A 309 9.92 -7.37 17.25
C ASN A 309 10.27 -8.78 17.75
#